data_bef07e61fe8ecf200928c9a7163b6a2c
#
_entry.id   bef07e61fe8ecf200928c9a7163b6a2c
#
_cell.length_a   1.000
_cell.length_b   1.000
_cell.length_c   1.000
_cell.angle_alpha   90.00
_cell.angle_beta   90.00
_cell.angle_gamma   90.00
#
_symmetry.space_group_name_H-M   'P 1'
#
loop_
_entity.id
_entity.type
_entity.pdbx_description
1 polymer ?
#
loop_
_entity_poly.entity_id
_entity_poly.type
_entity_poly.pdbx_seq_one_letter_code
_entity_poly.pdbx_strand_id
1 'polypeptide(L)'
;MKRKQLLMNYHFDQVVDRRGSNSIKYDFARELGKPQDILPMWVADMDFPSPPEVREALHKACDYGVFGYTQPKELYMEAVSNWFLKQHGFCPKAQWLVFSPGVVFGLSASVRAFTEPGDSVLIQQPVYEPFGKVVVANDRKLVINELRLHEGHYEIDFEDFEEKIVKNHVKLFLFCSPQNPVGRVWKREELMRIGQICLAHQ
;
A
#
# COMPACT_ATOMS: atom_id res chain seq x y z
N MET A 1 -17.62 -34.12 -2.48
CA MET A 1 -18.60 -33.39 -1.63
C MET A 1 -18.71 -31.97 -2.13
N LYS A 2 -19.84 -31.60 -2.75
CA LYS A 2 -20.11 -30.20 -3.18
C LYS A 2 -20.27 -29.36 -1.92
N ARG A 3 -19.31 -28.42 -1.68
CA ARG A 3 -19.49 -27.38 -0.68
C ARG A 3 -20.77 -26.61 -1.06
N LYS A 4 -21.81 -26.76 -0.26
CA LYS A 4 -22.92 -25.79 -0.26
C LYS A 4 -22.29 -24.44 0.04
N GLN A 5 -22.14 -23.60 -0.98
CA GLN A 5 -21.86 -22.19 -0.83
C GLN A 5 -23.08 -21.60 -0.12
N LEU A 6 -23.02 -21.49 1.22
CA LEU A 6 -23.95 -20.63 1.94
C LEU A 6 -23.75 -19.26 1.33
N LEU A 7 -24.73 -18.81 0.55
CA LEU A 7 -24.86 -17.43 0.13
C LEU A 7 -25.12 -16.64 1.42
N MET A 8 -24.05 -16.16 2.06
CA MET A 8 -24.18 -15.21 3.14
C MET A 8 -24.68 -13.91 2.53
N ASN A 9 -25.86 -13.47 2.93
CA ASN A 9 -26.39 -12.17 2.54
C ASN A 9 -25.59 -11.08 3.26
N TYR A 10 -24.65 -10.48 2.55
CA TYR A 10 -23.99 -9.25 3.01
C TYR A 10 -24.90 -8.07 2.69
N HIS A 11 -25.22 -7.27 3.71
CA HIS A 11 -26.08 -6.11 3.58
C HIS A 11 -25.27 -4.86 3.27
N PHE A 12 -24.84 -4.70 2.02
CA PHE A 12 -24.04 -3.53 1.60
C PHE A 12 -24.84 -2.24 1.55
N ASP A 13 -26.16 -2.31 1.54
CA ASP A 13 -27.06 -1.13 1.56
C ASP A 13 -27.32 -0.60 2.98
N GLN A 14 -26.84 -1.32 4.00
CA GLN A 14 -26.97 -0.88 5.38
C GLN A 14 -25.96 0.23 5.68
N VAL A 15 -26.44 1.44 5.93
CA VAL A 15 -25.60 2.55 6.34
C VAL A 15 -25.12 2.32 7.78
N VAL A 16 -23.81 2.37 7.96
CA VAL A 16 -23.17 2.32 9.28
C VAL A 16 -22.74 3.74 9.66
N ASP A 17 -23.34 4.31 10.70
CA ASP A 17 -22.89 5.59 11.23
C ASP A 17 -21.59 5.41 12.00
N ARG A 18 -20.51 5.98 11.48
CA ARG A 18 -19.16 5.89 12.04
C ARG A 18 -18.75 7.11 12.87
N ARG A 19 -19.64 8.08 13.02
CA ARG A 19 -19.39 9.25 13.86
C ARG A 19 -19.35 8.84 15.34
N GLY A 20 -18.43 9.44 16.10
CA GLY A 20 -18.20 9.09 17.51
C GLY A 20 -17.41 7.79 17.71
N SER A 21 -16.84 7.21 16.66
CA SER A 21 -15.99 6.00 16.72
C SER A 21 -14.48 6.30 16.72
N ASN A 22 -14.10 7.57 16.80
CA ASN A 22 -12.73 8.06 16.57
C ASN A 22 -12.20 7.76 15.17
N SER A 23 -13.08 7.61 14.19
CA SER A 23 -12.70 7.43 12.80
C SER A 23 -12.03 8.69 12.25
N ILE A 24 -10.79 8.60 11.79
CA ILE A 24 -10.10 9.71 11.12
C ILE A 24 -10.93 10.24 9.93
N LYS A 25 -11.66 9.35 9.28
CA LYS A 25 -12.47 9.67 8.12
C LYS A 25 -13.69 10.55 8.46
N TYR A 26 -14.30 10.37 9.63
CA TYR A 26 -15.55 11.03 10.02
C TYR A 26 -15.38 12.02 11.17
N ASP A 27 -14.57 11.72 12.17
CA ASP A 27 -14.54 12.50 13.40
C ASP A 27 -13.45 13.59 13.40
N PHE A 28 -12.49 13.52 12.48
CA PHE A 28 -11.34 14.44 12.40
C PHE A 28 -11.39 15.40 11.20
N ALA A 29 -12.55 15.57 10.58
CA ALA A 29 -12.69 16.46 9.42
C ALA A 29 -12.22 17.88 9.74
N ARG A 30 -12.60 18.41 10.92
CA ARG A 30 -12.24 19.77 11.36
C ARG A 30 -10.72 19.94 11.57
N GLU A 31 -10.09 18.98 12.21
CA GLU A 31 -8.63 18.97 12.45
C GLU A 31 -7.85 18.87 11.14
N LEU A 32 -8.45 18.26 10.12
CA LEU A 32 -7.93 18.18 8.76
C LEU A 32 -8.28 19.40 7.90
N GLY A 33 -8.89 20.46 8.50
CA GLY A 33 -9.31 21.66 7.78
C GLY A 33 -10.44 21.45 6.80
N LYS A 34 -11.29 20.43 7.00
CA LYS A 34 -12.43 20.09 6.16
C LYS A 34 -13.75 20.52 6.80
N PRO A 35 -14.79 20.83 6.00
CA PRO A 35 -16.14 20.99 6.52
C PRO A 35 -16.61 19.72 7.24
N GLN A 36 -17.38 19.88 8.33
CA GLN A 36 -17.86 18.73 9.13
C GLN A 36 -18.93 17.89 8.39
N ASP A 37 -19.63 18.50 7.46
CA ASP A 37 -20.70 17.86 6.67
C ASP A 37 -20.21 17.30 5.34
N ILE A 38 -18.90 17.38 5.06
CA ILE A 38 -18.34 16.87 3.81
C ILE A 38 -18.49 15.34 3.74
N LEU A 39 -18.85 14.84 2.55
CA LEU A 39 -18.78 13.42 2.27
C LEU A 39 -17.30 12.99 2.21
N PRO A 40 -16.84 12.16 3.14
CA PRO A 40 -15.41 11.80 3.17
C PRO A 40 -15.07 10.81 2.08
N MET A 41 -14.13 11.17 1.21
CA MET A 41 -13.61 10.31 0.14
C MET A 41 -12.08 10.17 0.18
N TRP A 42 -11.48 10.56 1.30
CA TRP A 42 -10.04 10.39 1.51
C TRP A 42 -9.71 9.11 2.25
N VAL A 43 -9.24 8.62 3.00
CA VAL A 43 -8.94 7.33 3.64
C VAL A 43 -9.71 6.17 3.01
N ALA A 44 -9.01 5.15 2.57
CA ALA A 44 -9.55 4.03 1.82
C ALA A 44 -10.18 2.91 2.70
N ASP A 45 -10.44 3.18 3.98
CA ASP A 45 -11.18 2.25 4.83
C ASP A 45 -12.64 2.17 4.40
N MET A 46 -13.16 0.95 4.31
CA MET A 46 -14.52 0.70 3.85
C MET A 46 -15.55 1.05 4.94
N ASP A 47 -16.72 1.50 4.49
CA ASP A 47 -17.85 1.84 5.36
C ASP A 47 -18.82 0.67 5.58
N PHE A 48 -18.40 -0.54 5.17
CA PHE A 48 -19.15 -1.77 5.40
C PHE A 48 -18.59 -2.54 6.59
N PRO A 49 -19.46 -3.24 7.36
CA PRO A 49 -18.97 -4.17 8.37
C PRO A 49 -18.06 -5.23 7.77
N SER A 50 -17.01 -5.61 8.50
CA SER A 50 -16.19 -6.76 8.12
C SER A 50 -17.04 -8.03 7.97
N PRO A 51 -16.65 -8.97 7.10
CA PRO A 51 -17.35 -10.23 6.93
C PRO A 51 -17.59 -10.93 8.27
N PRO A 52 -18.75 -11.61 8.44
CA PRO A 52 -19.09 -12.29 9.70
C PRO A 52 -18.01 -13.26 10.17
N GLU A 53 -17.38 -13.97 9.24
CA GLU A 53 -16.32 -14.94 9.54
C GLU A 53 -15.08 -14.26 10.17
N VAL A 54 -14.72 -13.08 9.70
CA VAL A 54 -13.62 -12.28 10.26
C VAL A 54 -13.99 -11.84 11.68
N ARG A 55 -15.22 -11.33 11.85
CA ARG A 55 -15.71 -10.89 13.15
C ARG A 55 -15.78 -12.05 14.17
N GLU A 56 -16.26 -13.22 13.73
CA GLU A 56 -16.29 -14.41 14.58
C GLU A 56 -14.89 -14.86 15.00
N ALA A 57 -13.91 -14.82 14.09
CA ALA A 57 -12.52 -15.14 14.43
C ALA A 57 -11.93 -14.15 15.47
N LEU A 58 -12.25 -12.86 15.34
CA LEU A 58 -11.84 -11.84 16.32
C LEU A 58 -12.53 -12.05 17.68
N HIS A 59 -13.83 -12.36 17.71
CA HIS A 59 -14.55 -12.69 18.95
C HIS A 59 -13.91 -13.89 19.67
N LYS A 60 -13.61 -14.97 18.93
CA LYS A 60 -12.93 -16.14 19.52
C LYS A 60 -11.56 -15.78 20.15
N ALA A 61 -10.82 -14.88 19.49
CA ALA A 61 -9.55 -14.41 20.06
C ALA A 61 -9.74 -13.55 21.31
N CYS A 62 -10.77 -12.69 21.34
CA CYS A 62 -11.13 -11.91 22.52
C CYS A 62 -11.60 -12.80 23.67
N ASP A 63 -12.43 -13.79 23.40
CA ASP A 63 -12.96 -14.74 24.41
C ASP A 63 -11.85 -15.60 25.03
N TYR A 64 -10.82 -15.93 24.25
CA TYR A 64 -9.63 -16.60 24.77
C TYR A 64 -8.89 -15.74 25.82
N GLY A 65 -8.86 -14.42 25.64
CA GLY A 65 -8.48 -13.42 26.63
C GLY A 65 -7.01 -13.38 27.05
N VAL A 66 -6.14 -14.21 26.50
CA VAL A 66 -4.70 -14.20 26.79
C VAL A 66 -3.94 -13.72 25.54
N PHE A 67 -3.45 -12.49 25.61
CA PHE A 67 -2.75 -11.82 24.51
C PHE A 67 -1.24 -11.84 24.79
N GLY A 68 -0.57 -12.89 24.30
CA GLY A 68 0.87 -13.06 24.41
C GLY A 68 1.58 -12.88 23.07
N TYR A 69 2.85 -13.22 23.04
CA TYR A 69 3.62 -13.27 21.79
C TYR A 69 3.14 -14.42 20.93
N THR A 70 2.71 -14.09 19.70
CA THR A 70 2.26 -15.06 18.72
C THR A 70 3.06 -14.93 17.43
N GLN A 71 3.19 -16.04 16.72
CA GLN A 71 3.76 -16.05 15.38
C GLN A 71 2.78 -16.72 14.41
N PRO A 72 2.65 -16.19 13.19
CA PRO A 72 1.90 -16.87 12.14
C PRO A 72 2.54 -18.21 11.82
N LYS A 73 1.69 -19.23 11.65
CA LYS A 73 2.08 -20.58 11.30
C LYS A 73 1.68 -20.93 9.87
N GLU A 74 1.79 -22.19 9.54
CA GLU A 74 1.55 -22.78 8.22
C GLU A 74 0.22 -22.32 7.61
N LEU A 75 -0.86 -22.32 8.38
CA LEU A 75 -2.19 -21.89 7.89
C LEU A 75 -2.21 -20.45 7.35
N TYR A 76 -1.44 -19.56 7.97
CA TYR A 76 -1.32 -18.18 7.48
C TYR A 76 -0.57 -18.15 6.14
N MET A 77 0.56 -18.85 6.07
CA MET A 77 1.38 -18.94 4.85
C MET A 77 0.58 -19.55 3.70
N GLU A 78 -0.16 -20.62 3.97
CA GLU A 78 -1.06 -21.25 3.01
C GLU A 78 -2.17 -20.30 2.54
N ALA A 79 -2.78 -19.54 3.45
CA ALA A 79 -3.82 -18.58 3.11
C ALA A 79 -3.28 -17.49 2.17
N VAL A 80 -2.10 -16.93 2.45
CA VAL A 80 -1.45 -15.93 1.60
C VAL A 80 -1.10 -16.54 0.24
N SER A 81 -0.44 -17.68 0.20
CA SER A 81 -0.03 -18.34 -1.04
C SER A 81 -1.22 -18.71 -1.92
N ASN A 82 -2.29 -19.23 -1.32
CA ASN A 82 -3.52 -19.59 -2.02
C ASN A 82 -4.24 -18.35 -2.57
N TRP A 83 -4.22 -17.23 -1.84
CA TRP A 83 -4.79 -15.98 -2.32
C TRP A 83 -4.06 -15.48 -3.57
N PHE A 84 -2.71 -15.38 -3.50
CA PHE A 84 -1.90 -14.94 -4.62
C PHE A 84 -2.04 -15.87 -5.84
N LEU A 85 -2.05 -17.18 -5.62
CA LEU A 85 -2.25 -18.15 -6.69
C LEU A 85 -3.61 -17.97 -7.36
N LYS A 86 -4.67 -17.81 -6.57
CA LYS A 86 -6.05 -17.68 -7.07
C LYS A 86 -6.27 -16.34 -7.80
N GLN A 87 -5.71 -15.24 -7.31
CA GLN A 87 -5.98 -13.90 -7.84
C GLN A 87 -4.99 -13.51 -8.95
N HIS A 88 -3.75 -13.99 -8.88
CA HIS A 88 -2.66 -13.50 -9.71
C HIS A 88 -1.90 -14.59 -10.48
N GLY A 89 -2.27 -15.86 -10.30
CA GLY A 89 -1.54 -16.99 -10.91
C GLY A 89 -0.12 -17.17 -10.39
N PHE A 90 0.23 -16.56 -9.27
CA PHE A 90 1.55 -16.57 -8.65
C PHE A 90 1.48 -17.17 -7.25
N CYS A 91 2.38 -18.10 -6.93
CA CYS A 91 2.43 -18.75 -5.63
C CYS A 91 3.72 -18.36 -4.90
N PRO A 92 3.70 -17.38 -3.96
CA PRO A 92 4.87 -17.05 -3.16
C PRO A 92 5.25 -18.21 -2.25
N LYS A 93 6.55 -18.45 -2.10
CA LYS A 93 7.06 -19.44 -1.14
C LYS A 93 6.98 -18.87 0.27
N ALA A 94 6.67 -19.71 1.26
CA ALA A 94 6.56 -19.30 2.66
C ALA A 94 7.81 -18.56 3.17
N GLN A 95 9.00 -19.00 2.76
CA GLN A 95 10.27 -18.38 3.13
C GLN A 95 10.51 -16.97 2.55
N TRP A 96 9.67 -16.53 1.61
CA TRP A 96 9.72 -15.16 1.06
C TRP A 96 8.83 -14.19 1.83
N LEU A 97 8.01 -14.68 2.75
CA LEU A 97 7.09 -13.86 3.51
C LEU A 97 7.81 -13.28 4.73
N VAL A 98 7.85 -11.96 4.78
CA VAL A 98 8.39 -11.21 5.92
C VAL A 98 7.25 -10.39 6.51
N PHE A 99 7.10 -10.47 7.83
CA PHE A 99 6.06 -9.73 8.54
C PHE A 99 6.51 -8.32 8.83
N SER A 100 5.62 -7.38 8.54
CA SER A 100 5.81 -5.97 8.80
C SER A 100 4.54 -5.37 9.41
N PRO A 101 4.64 -4.40 10.34
CA PRO A 101 3.46 -3.71 10.90
C PRO A 101 2.68 -2.89 9.88
N GLY A 102 3.06 -2.93 8.61
CA GLY A 102 2.39 -2.27 7.50
C GLY A 102 3.37 -1.79 6.45
N VAL A 103 2.84 -1.39 5.28
CA VAL A 103 3.64 -0.96 4.12
C VAL A 103 4.51 0.25 4.43
N VAL A 104 4.03 1.22 5.20
CA VAL A 104 4.81 2.43 5.54
C VAL A 104 6.05 2.08 6.36
N PHE A 105 5.93 1.13 7.30
CA PHE A 105 7.08 0.59 8.02
C PHE A 105 8.05 -0.11 7.05
N GLY A 106 7.54 -0.93 6.13
CA GLY A 106 8.33 -1.61 5.11
C GLY A 106 9.10 -0.63 4.22
N LEU A 107 8.46 0.48 3.79
CA LEU A 107 9.11 1.55 3.04
C LEU A 107 10.26 2.19 3.84
N SER A 108 10.02 2.55 5.11
CA SER A 108 11.03 3.13 5.98
C SER A 108 12.21 2.16 6.22
N ALA A 109 11.91 0.88 6.44
CA ALA A 109 12.92 -0.16 6.59
C ALA A 109 13.77 -0.31 5.31
N SER A 110 13.14 -0.27 4.14
CA SER A 110 13.83 -0.33 2.85
C SER A 110 14.75 0.87 2.63
N VAL A 111 14.27 2.08 2.93
CA VAL A 111 15.11 3.29 2.85
C VAL A 111 16.36 3.13 3.71
N ARG A 112 16.21 2.67 4.94
CA ARG A 112 17.35 2.48 5.87
C ARG A 112 18.28 1.33 5.49
N ALA A 113 17.74 0.26 4.88
CA ALA A 113 18.53 -0.91 4.51
C ALA A 113 19.37 -0.70 3.26
N PHE A 114 18.90 0.11 2.32
CA PHE A 114 19.53 0.28 1.00
C PHE A 114 20.18 1.64 0.77
N THR A 115 20.14 2.53 1.76
CA THR A 115 20.73 3.88 1.64
C THR A 115 21.31 4.34 2.96
N GLU A 116 22.22 5.34 2.89
CA GLU A 116 22.79 6.05 4.03
C GLU A 116 22.15 7.44 4.18
N PRO A 117 22.21 8.09 5.35
CA PRO A 117 21.80 9.48 5.52
C PRO A 117 22.48 10.40 4.49
N GLY A 118 21.69 11.23 3.83
CA GLY A 118 22.15 12.12 2.75
C GLY A 118 22.10 11.52 1.35
N ASP A 119 21.89 10.22 1.19
CA ASP A 119 21.66 9.60 -0.12
C ASP A 119 20.34 10.06 -0.75
N SER A 120 20.28 9.98 -2.07
CA SER A 120 19.09 10.35 -2.85
C SER A 120 18.18 9.16 -3.07
N VAL A 121 16.91 9.35 -2.77
CA VAL A 121 15.83 8.37 -3.00
C VAL A 121 14.80 8.98 -3.93
N LEU A 122 14.50 8.30 -5.04
CA LEU A 122 13.55 8.75 -6.04
C LEU A 122 12.16 8.16 -5.78
N ILE A 123 11.15 8.99 -6.00
CA ILE A 123 9.74 8.59 -6.09
C ILE A 123 9.12 9.20 -7.34
N GLN A 124 7.97 8.69 -7.75
CA GLN A 124 7.13 9.32 -8.78
C GLN A 124 5.95 10.03 -8.12
N GLN A 125 5.56 11.21 -8.61
CA GLN A 125 4.40 11.95 -8.11
C GLN A 125 3.38 12.22 -9.24
N PRO A 126 2.05 12.24 -8.93
CA PRO A 126 1.44 12.05 -7.60
C PRO A 126 1.58 10.62 -7.08
N VAL A 127 1.83 10.48 -5.77
CA VAL A 127 1.92 9.19 -5.08
C VAL A 127 1.36 9.30 -3.65
N TYR A 128 1.06 8.19 -3.04
CA TYR A 128 0.67 8.11 -1.64
C TYR A 128 1.70 8.81 -0.74
N GLU A 129 1.22 9.80 -0.01
CA GLU A 129 2.06 10.77 0.73
C GLU A 129 3.18 10.15 1.58
N PRO A 130 2.98 9.03 2.28
CA PRO A 130 4.04 8.38 3.06
C PRO A 130 5.30 8.02 2.27
N PHE A 131 5.24 7.84 0.94
CA PHE A 131 6.43 7.56 0.13
C PHE A 131 7.48 8.67 0.27
N GLY A 132 7.07 9.94 0.14
CA GLY A 132 7.97 11.07 0.34
C GLY A 132 8.33 11.29 1.81
N LYS A 133 7.35 11.12 2.71
CA LYS A 133 7.57 11.32 4.14
C LYS A 133 8.62 10.37 4.74
N VAL A 134 8.61 9.09 4.36
CA VAL A 134 9.62 8.15 4.88
C VAL A 134 11.03 8.47 4.40
N VAL A 135 11.19 9.02 3.21
CA VAL A 135 12.50 9.45 2.68
C VAL A 135 13.07 10.57 3.55
N VAL A 136 12.28 11.64 3.73
CA VAL A 136 12.71 12.82 4.51
C VAL A 136 12.88 12.48 6.00
N ALA A 137 11.97 11.70 6.58
CA ALA A 137 12.03 11.31 7.99
C ALA A 137 13.23 10.41 8.34
N ASN A 138 13.88 9.84 7.33
CA ASN A 138 15.11 9.06 7.51
C ASN A 138 16.36 9.82 7.03
N ASP A 139 16.31 11.16 6.89
CA ASP A 139 17.45 12.00 6.50
C ASP A 139 18.00 11.71 5.10
N ARG A 140 17.14 11.27 4.16
CA ARG A 140 17.50 11.07 2.75
C ARG A 140 17.00 12.24 1.92
N LYS A 141 17.66 12.46 0.78
CA LYS A 141 17.25 13.48 -0.19
C LYS A 141 16.12 12.93 -1.06
N LEU A 142 14.99 13.63 -1.05
CA LEU A 142 13.85 13.28 -1.88
C LEU A 142 14.06 13.81 -3.31
N VAL A 143 14.05 12.89 -4.27
CA VAL A 143 14.08 13.21 -5.72
C VAL A 143 12.72 12.81 -6.29
N ILE A 144 12.11 13.68 -7.09
CA ILE A 144 10.76 13.49 -7.61
C ILE A 144 10.81 13.46 -9.14
N ASN A 145 10.32 12.36 -9.73
CA ASN A 145 9.96 12.29 -11.13
C ASN A 145 8.45 12.54 -11.24
N GLU A 146 8.07 13.67 -11.83
CA GLU A 146 6.67 14.04 -12.00
C GLU A 146 6.02 13.20 -13.11
N LEU A 147 4.90 12.57 -12.80
CA LEU A 147 4.08 11.91 -13.81
C LEU A 147 3.36 12.96 -14.66
N ARG A 148 3.36 12.78 -15.96
CA ARG A 148 2.67 13.67 -16.91
C ARG A 148 1.21 13.27 -17.04
N LEU A 149 0.29 14.21 -16.91
CA LEU A 149 -1.12 13.99 -17.21
C LEU A 149 -1.39 14.32 -18.66
N HIS A 150 -1.70 13.31 -19.47
CA HIS A 150 -2.03 13.46 -20.86
C HIS A 150 -3.38 12.81 -21.16
N GLU A 151 -4.33 13.55 -21.72
CA GLU A 151 -5.69 13.06 -22.06
C GLU A 151 -6.39 12.27 -20.94
N GLY A 152 -6.22 12.71 -19.67
CA GLY A 152 -6.82 12.05 -18.51
C GLY A 152 -6.06 10.82 -18.01
N HIS A 153 -4.91 10.47 -18.61
CA HIS A 153 -4.05 9.38 -18.20
C HIS A 153 -2.70 9.88 -17.68
N TYR A 154 -2.23 9.30 -16.60
CA TYR A 154 -0.88 9.60 -16.10
C TYR A 154 0.14 8.72 -16.81
N GLU A 155 1.24 9.32 -17.24
CA GLU A 155 2.33 8.68 -17.95
C GLU A 155 3.66 8.97 -17.26
N ILE A 156 4.62 8.05 -17.41
CA ILE A 156 5.98 8.23 -16.89
C ILE A 156 6.78 9.07 -17.88
N ASP A 157 7.35 10.17 -17.38
CA ASP A 157 8.39 10.89 -18.10
C ASP A 157 9.72 10.15 -17.92
N PHE A 158 10.04 9.29 -18.87
CA PHE A 158 11.23 8.45 -18.79
C PHE A 158 12.53 9.23 -19.01
N GLU A 159 12.49 10.34 -19.74
CA GLU A 159 13.68 11.20 -19.94
C GLU A 159 14.03 11.89 -18.63
N ASP A 160 13.04 12.52 -17.97
CA ASP A 160 13.21 13.14 -16.66
C ASP A 160 13.57 12.09 -15.59
N PHE A 161 12.97 10.88 -15.67
CA PHE A 161 13.28 9.78 -14.75
C PHE A 161 14.77 9.41 -14.81
N GLU A 162 15.31 9.19 -16.01
CA GLU A 162 16.71 8.83 -16.20
C GLU A 162 17.65 9.99 -15.85
N GLU A 163 17.35 11.22 -16.30
CA GLU A 163 18.13 12.41 -15.95
C GLU A 163 18.24 12.58 -14.43
N LYS A 164 17.14 12.44 -13.70
CA LYS A 164 17.13 12.58 -12.25
C LYS A 164 17.92 11.49 -11.53
N ILE A 165 17.90 10.26 -12.02
CA ILE A 165 18.74 9.18 -11.48
C ILE A 165 20.22 9.55 -11.59
N VAL A 166 20.65 9.97 -12.76
CA VAL A 166 22.05 10.30 -13.03
C VAL A 166 22.49 11.54 -12.27
N LYS A 167 21.75 12.65 -12.43
CA LYS A 167 22.08 13.95 -11.84
C LYS A 167 22.14 13.96 -10.31
N ASN A 168 21.26 13.18 -9.68
CA ASN A 168 21.17 13.14 -8.22
C ASN A 168 21.85 11.91 -7.61
N HIS A 169 22.52 11.08 -8.39
CA HIS A 169 23.16 9.84 -7.91
C HIS A 169 22.18 9.01 -7.05
N VAL A 170 20.98 8.76 -7.59
CA VAL A 170 19.91 8.06 -6.88
C VAL A 170 20.36 6.66 -6.48
N LYS A 171 20.19 6.30 -5.20
CA LYS A 171 20.53 4.97 -4.67
C LYS A 171 19.34 4.04 -4.55
N LEU A 172 18.14 4.59 -4.43
CA LEU A 172 16.93 3.81 -4.27
C LEU A 172 15.77 4.47 -5.02
N PHE A 173 15.00 3.67 -5.73
CA PHE A 173 13.72 4.07 -6.29
C PHE A 173 12.58 3.35 -5.57
N LEU A 174 11.71 4.11 -4.92
CA LEU A 174 10.48 3.60 -4.32
C LEU A 174 9.34 3.66 -5.33
N PHE A 175 8.99 2.50 -5.86
CA PHE A 175 8.00 2.36 -6.92
C PHE A 175 6.63 1.97 -6.37
N CYS A 176 5.57 2.67 -6.81
CA CYS A 176 4.19 2.38 -6.48
C CYS A 176 3.47 1.71 -7.66
N SER A 177 3.01 0.48 -7.47
CA SER A 177 2.23 -0.22 -8.50
C SER A 177 1.22 -1.18 -7.86
N PRO A 178 -0.09 -1.03 -8.10
CA PRO A 178 -0.75 0.08 -8.81
C PRO A 178 -0.43 1.44 -8.22
N GLN A 179 -0.32 2.47 -9.07
CA GLN A 179 0.03 3.84 -8.65
C GLN A 179 -1.15 4.50 -7.92
N ASN A 180 -0.98 4.81 -6.66
CA ASN A 180 -1.96 5.50 -5.83
C ASN A 180 -1.51 6.96 -5.60
N PRO A 181 -2.36 8.00 -5.79
CA PRO A 181 -3.82 7.94 -6.00
C PRO A 181 -4.27 7.93 -7.47
N VAL A 182 -3.37 7.95 -8.42
CA VAL A 182 -3.73 8.18 -9.84
C VAL A 182 -4.42 6.97 -10.50
N GLY A 183 -4.45 5.81 -9.84
CA GLY A 183 -5.18 4.63 -10.31
C GLY A 183 -4.58 3.92 -11.53
N ARG A 184 -3.28 4.10 -11.79
CA ARG A 184 -2.59 3.47 -12.92
C ARG A 184 -2.05 2.09 -12.56
N VAL A 185 -2.35 1.10 -13.39
CA VAL A 185 -1.62 -0.16 -13.47
C VAL A 185 -0.64 -0.06 -14.64
N TRP A 186 0.64 -0.13 -14.34
CA TRP A 186 1.69 0.04 -15.33
C TRP A 186 1.76 -1.16 -16.31
N LYS A 187 1.93 -0.87 -17.57
CA LYS A 187 2.06 -1.90 -18.61
C LYS A 187 3.42 -2.58 -18.53
N ARG A 188 3.51 -3.78 -19.09
CA ARG A 188 4.76 -4.56 -19.12
C ARG A 188 5.92 -3.77 -19.72
N GLU A 189 5.67 -3.04 -20.81
CA GLU A 189 6.68 -2.25 -21.51
C GLU A 189 7.21 -1.11 -20.65
N GLU A 190 6.32 -0.45 -19.89
CA GLU A 190 6.68 0.61 -18.95
C GLU A 190 7.55 0.04 -17.82
N LEU A 191 7.16 -1.09 -17.24
CA LEU A 191 7.93 -1.78 -16.21
C LEU A 191 9.30 -2.25 -16.68
N MET A 192 9.37 -2.79 -17.91
CA MET A 192 10.63 -3.19 -18.51
C MET A 192 11.57 -2.00 -18.72
N ARG A 193 11.05 -0.86 -19.18
CA ARG A 193 11.85 0.36 -19.39
C ARG A 193 12.37 0.92 -18.08
N ILE A 194 11.55 0.96 -17.02
CA ILE A 194 12.00 1.32 -15.66
C ILE A 194 13.19 0.43 -15.25
N GLY A 195 13.00 -0.90 -15.36
CA GLY A 195 14.04 -1.86 -14.98
C GLY A 195 15.34 -1.69 -15.77
N GLN A 196 15.26 -1.43 -17.07
CA GLN A 196 16.41 -1.18 -17.92
C GLN A 196 17.19 0.08 -17.51
N ILE A 197 16.48 1.19 -17.24
CA ILE A 197 17.11 2.42 -16.77
C ILE A 197 17.78 2.20 -15.40
N CYS A 198 17.08 1.58 -14.45
CA CYS A 198 17.67 1.30 -13.14
C CYS A 198 18.91 0.42 -13.23
N LEU A 199 18.93 -0.59 -14.12
CA LEU A 199 20.09 -1.47 -14.32
C LEU A 199 21.27 -0.76 -15.02
N ALA A 200 21.00 0.20 -15.88
CA ALA A 200 22.04 0.95 -16.58
C ALA A 200 22.82 1.91 -15.68
N HIS A 201 22.24 2.30 -14.56
CA HIS A 201 22.79 3.33 -13.66
C HIS A 201 23.05 2.81 -12.24
N GLN A 202 23.40 1.54 -12.09
CA GLN A 202 23.75 0.93 -10.79
C GLN A 202 25.09 1.42 -10.25
#